data_0276060945fb43790b5679b61ef5661a
#
_entry.id   0276060945fb43790b5679b61ef5661a
#
_cell.length_a   1.000
_cell.length_b   1.000
_cell.length_c   1.000
_cell.angle_alpha   90.00
_cell.angle_beta   90.00
_cell.angle_gamma   90.00
#
_symmetry.space_group_name_H-M   'P 1'
#
loop_
_entity.id
_entity.type
_entity.pdbx_description
1 polymer ?
#
loop_
_entity_poly.entity_id
_entity_poly.type
_entity_poly.pdbx_seq_one_letter_code
_entity_poly.pdbx_strand_id
1 'polypeptide(L)'
;MLVHQHVCYIPSMKIVDSPFPLRELERMAKNGFGNLVKAVVDVERGVMTVDGELHADEEALLLEHGSEQRHLWGINIYPDLPQNEWIEFDSMINIRPSQGNRSRGVDDPVIREAIFRVVDELIGP
;
A
#
# COMPACT_ATOMS: atom_id res chain seq x y z
N MET A 1 20.76 14.58 -24.94
CA MET A 1 20.34 14.54 -24.29
C MET A 1 19.96 14.24 -23.66
N LEU A 2 19.84 14.02 -23.26
CA LEU A 2 19.34 13.63 -22.56
C LEU A 2 18.71 13.63 -21.82
N VAL A 3 18.55 13.96 -21.85
CA VAL A 3 17.89 14.04 -21.16
C VAL A 3 17.28 13.55 -20.58
N HIS A 4 17.12 13.22 -20.44
CA HIS A 4 16.55 12.71 -19.85
C HIS A 4 16.73 12.02 -19.03
N GLN A 5 17.13 12.08 -18.77
CA GLN A 5 17.55 11.36 -17.89
C GLN A 5 16.93 11.36 -16.66
N HIS A 6 16.40 12.25 -16.34
CA HIS A 6 15.68 12.22 -15.18
C HIS A 6 14.56 11.37 -15.26
N VAL A 7 14.51 10.77 -16.22
CA VAL A 7 13.60 9.78 -16.27
C VAL A 7 13.77 8.76 -15.25
N CYS A 8 14.87 8.77 -14.59
CA CYS A 8 15.01 7.80 -13.54
C CYS A 8 14.05 8.02 -12.41
N TYR A 9 13.24 9.03 -12.49
CA TYR A 9 12.24 9.19 -11.48
C TYR A 9 10.90 8.60 -11.83
N ILE A 10 10.87 7.74 -12.80
CA ILE A 10 9.65 6.99 -13.02
C ILE A 10 9.38 6.21 -11.74
N PRO A 11 8.23 6.42 -11.11
CA PRO A 11 7.89 5.70 -9.89
C PRO A 11 7.89 4.22 -10.15
N SER A 12 8.42 3.46 -9.19
CA SER A 12 8.41 2.01 -9.29
C SER A 12 7.13 1.42 -8.74
N MET A 13 6.09 2.21 -8.57
CA MET A 13 4.80 1.72 -8.07
C MET A 13 4.30 0.53 -8.87
N LYS A 14 3.77 -0.44 -8.16
CA LYS A 14 3.28 -1.66 -8.76
C LYS A 14 1.95 -2.05 -8.16
N ILE A 15 0.99 -2.39 -9.04
CA ILE A 15 -0.26 -2.97 -8.58
C ILE A 15 -0.05 -4.48 -8.43
N VAL A 16 -0.30 -4.98 -7.22
CA VAL A 16 -0.16 -6.39 -6.88
C VAL A 16 -1.55 -6.99 -6.87
N ASP A 17 -1.84 -7.88 -7.81
CA ASP A 17 -3.13 -8.55 -7.93
C ASP A 17 -3.00 -10.07 -7.90
N SER A 18 -1.82 -10.60 -7.62
CA SER A 18 -1.54 -12.02 -7.50
C SER A 18 -0.37 -12.20 -6.53
N PRO A 19 -0.11 -13.41 -6.05
CA PRO A 19 0.95 -13.62 -5.05
C PRO A 19 2.28 -13.03 -5.45
N PHE A 20 2.90 -12.32 -4.52
CA PHE A 20 4.08 -11.51 -4.72
C PHE A 20 5.11 -11.87 -3.64
N PRO A 21 6.37 -12.14 -3.98
CA PRO A 21 7.35 -12.63 -2.99
C PRO A 21 7.68 -11.60 -1.92
N LEU A 22 7.75 -12.05 -0.67
CA LEU A 22 8.16 -11.21 0.45
C LEU A 22 9.52 -10.56 0.20
N ARG A 23 10.44 -11.28 -0.41
CA ARG A 23 11.79 -10.74 -0.67
C ARG A 23 11.76 -9.51 -1.59
N GLU A 24 10.74 -9.40 -2.46
CA GLU A 24 10.60 -8.21 -3.29
C GLU A 24 10.20 -7.00 -2.46
N LEU A 25 9.32 -7.19 -1.47
CA LEU A 25 8.98 -6.13 -0.55
C LEU A 25 10.18 -5.73 0.30
N GLU A 26 10.98 -6.69 0.73
CA GLU A 26 12.21 -6.42 1.47
C GLU A 26 13.17 -5.57 0.63
N ARG A 27 13.29 -5.89 -0.65
CA ARG A 27 14.14 -5.13 -1.57
C ARG A 27 13.60 -3.72 -1.78
N MET A 28 12.29 -3.58 -1.94
CA MET A 28 11.65 -2.27 -2.08
C MET A 28 11.87 -1.41 -0.86
N ALA A 29 11.76 -1.99 0.34
CA ALA A 29 11.99 -1.26 1.58
C ALA A 29 13.42 -0.72 1.63
N LYS A 30 14.40 -1.57 1.33
CA LYS A 30 15.81 -1.17 1.36
C LYS A 30 16.13 -0.07 0.37
N ASN A 31 15.53 -0.13 -0.81
CA ASN A 31 15.77 0.86 -1.86
C ASN A 31 14.96 2.15 -1.65
N GLY A 32 13.99 2.14 -0.76
CA GLY A 32 13.12 3.27 -0.49
C GLY A 32 13.33 3.84 0.91
N PHE A 33 12.36 3.60 1.78
CA PHE A 33 12.37 4.18 3.14
C PHE A 33 13.31 3.46 4.12
N GLY A 34 13.87 2.34 3.73
CA GLY A 34 14.79 1.57 4.54
C GLY A 34 14.15 0.35 5.18
N ASN A 35 13.11 0.55 5.96
CA ASN A 35 12.48 -0.53 6.72
C ASN A 35 11.00 -0.74 6.41
N LEU A 36 10.41 0.09 5.57
CA LEU A 36 8.99 -0.03 5.28
C LEU A 36 8.70 0.22 3.80
N VAL A 37 7.55 -0.28 3.36
CA VAL A 37 6.99 -0.01 2.03
C VAL A 37 5.60 0.57 2.27
N LYS A 38 5.29 1.69 1.63
CA LYS A 38 3.94 2.25 1.66
C LYS A 38 3.06 1.44 0.71
N ALA A 39 1.83 1.20 1.12
CA ALA A 39 0.88 0.48 0.28
C ALA A 39 -0.51 1.08 0.44
N VAL A 40 -1.32 0.97 -0.61
CA VAL A 40 -2.75 1.26 -0.54
C VAL A 40 -3.48 -0.01 -0.95
N VAL A 41 -4.39 -0.46 -0.08
CA VAL A 41 -5.12 -1.70 -0.26
C VAL A 41 -6.54 -1.40 -0.70
N ASP A 42 -7.02 -2.09 -1.73
CA ASP A 42 -8.43 -2.09 -2.12
C ASP A 42 -9.07 -3.33 -1.50
N VAL A 43 -9.86 -3.13 -0.45
CA VAL A 43 -10.44 -4.26 0.29
C VAL A 43 -11.58 -4.93 -0.48
N GLU A 44 -12.15 -4.25 -1.47
CA GLU A 44 -13.23 -4.83 -2.27
C GLU A 44 -12.67 -5.73 -3.37
N ARG A 45 -11.62 -5.28 -4.05
CA ARG A 45 -11.05 -6.00 -5.18
C ARG A 45 -9.93 -6.95 -4.81
N GLY A 46 -9.42 -6.84 -3.58
CA GLY A 46 -8.34 -7.72 -3.12
C GLY A 46 -7.01 -7.46 -3.80
N VAL A 47 -6.72 -6.20 -4.13
CA VAL A 47 -5.46 -5.80 -4.76
C VAL A 47 -4.82 -4.69 -3.93
N MET A 48 -3.55 -4.40 -4.19
CA MET A 48 -2.89 -3.27 -3.54
C MET A 48 -1.83 -2.66 -4.44
N THR A 49 -1.55 -1.38 -4.25
CA THR A 49 -0.40 -0.72 -4.87
C THR A 49 0.70 -0.63 -3.84
N VAL A 50 1.93 -0.92 -4.25
CA VAL A 50 3.10 -0.83 -3.39
C VAL A 50 4.20 0.02 -4.04
N ASP A 51 5.19 0.40 -3.25
CA ASP A 51 6.43 1.04 -3.69
C ASP A 51 6.24 2.47 -4.21
N GLY A 52 5.21 3.15 -3.76
CA GLY A 52 5.05 4.58 -4.01
C GLY A 52 5.74 5.40 -2.93
N GLU A 53 6.06 6.64 -3.24
CA GLU A 53 6.62 7.56 -2.25
C GLU A 53 5.54 8.15 -1.35
N LEU A 54 4.33 8.28 -1.89
CA LEU A 54 3.19 8.83 -1.16
C LEU A 54 1.99 7.90 -1.32
N HIS A 55 1.25 7.72 -0.23
CA HIS A 55 -0.02 6.97 -0.29
C HIS A 55 -0.97 7.59 -1.31
N ALA A 56 -0.99 8.92 -1.45
CA ALA A 56 -1.87 9.59 -2.38
C ALA A 56 -1.59 9.20 -3.84
N ASP A 57 -0.32 8.98 -4.18
CA ASP A 57 0.05 8.54 -5.53
C ASP A 57 -0.42 7.11 -5.78
N GLU A 58 -0.30 6.26 -4.77
CA GLU A 58 -0.75 4.88 -4.85
C GLU A 58 -2.27 4.80 -4.98
N GLU A 59 -2.97 5.64 -4.23
CA GLU A 59 -4.42 5.75 -4.32
C GLU A 59 -4.83 6.17 -5.73
N ALA A 60 -4.17 7.20 -6.28
CA ALA A 60 -4.48 7.69 -7.61
C ALA A 60 -4.32 6.61 -8.67
N LEU A 61 -3.28 5.79 -8.55
CA LEU A 61 -3.05 4.71 -9.50
C LEU A 61 -4.19 3.68 -9.45
N LEU A 62 -4.66 3.32 -8.27
CA LEU A 62 -5.78 2.39 -8.15
C LEU A 62 -7.08 2.99 -8.68
N LEU A 63 -7.30 4.29 -8.44
CA LEU A 63 -8.48 4.95 -8.99
C LEU A 63 -8.46 4.93 -10.52
N GLU A 64 -7.30 5.11 -11.14
CA GLU A 64 -7.17 5.02 -12.60
C GLU A 64 -7.48 3.62 -13.12
N HIS A 65 -7.31 2.61 -12.29
CA HIS A 65 -7.52 1.22 -12.66
C HIS A 65 -8.86 0.65 -12.18
N GLY A 66 -9.79 1.52 -11.82
CA GLY A 66 -11.16 1.11 -11.55
C GLY A 66 -11.54 0.95 -10.11
N SER A 67 -10.66 1.26 -9.16
CA SER A 67 -11.01 1.22 -7.74
C SER A 67 -11.90 2.38 -7.36
N GLU A 68 -12.65 2.22 -6.27
CA GLU A 68 -13.44 3.30 -5.67
C GLU A 68 -12.77 3.74 -4.38
N GLN A 69 -12.69 5.05 -4.18
CA GLN A 69 -11.94 5.61 -3.04
C GLN A 69 -12.40 5.05 -1.70
N ARG A 70 -13.69 4.81 -1.53
CA ARG A 70 -14.22 4.32 -0.25
C ARG A 70 -13.66 2.97 0.17
N HIS A 71 -13.07 2.20 -0.77
CA HIS A 71 -12.50 0.89 -0.50
C HIS A 71 -10.99 0.94 -0.32
N LEU A 72 -10.37 2.10 -0.45
CA LEU A 72 -8.90 2.24 -0.45
C LEU A 72 -8.39 2.70 0.91
N TRP A 73 -7.41 1.98 1.43
CA TRP A 73 -6.84 2.27 2.75
C TRP A 73 -5.32 2.23 2.69
N GLY A 74 -4.70 3.27 3.25
CA GLY A 74 -3.24 3.38 3.27
C GLY A 74 -2.64 2.71 4.49
N ILE A 75 -1.58 1.97 4.25
CA ILE A 75 -0.84 1.26 5.30
C ILE A 75 0.66 1.38 5.03
N ASN A 76 1.45 1.05 6.04
CA ASN A 76 2.87 0.83 5.89
C ASN A 76 3.15 -0.63 6.20
N ILE A 77 3.97 -1.27 5.37
CA ILE A 77 4.33 -2.68 5.56
C ILE A 77 5.81 -2.73 5.95
N TYR A 78 6.10 -3.42 7.06
CA TYR A 78 7.45 -3.60 7.57
C TYR A 78 7.86 -5.04 7.32
N PRO A 79 8.41 -5.36 6.14
CA PRO A 79 8.61 -6.76 5.72
C PRO A 79 9.63 -7.54 6.54
N ASP A 80 10.53 -6.84 7.25
CA ASP A 80 11.52 -7.52 8.08
C ASP A 80 11.00 -7.91 9.46
N LEU A 81 9.81 -7.44 9.85
CA LEU A 81 9.21 -7.80 11.12
C LEU A 81 8.46 -9.14 10.99
N PRO A 82 8.15 -9.78 12.12
CA PRO A 82 7.27 -10.95 12.09
C PRO A 82 5.94 -10.62 11.43
N GLN A 83 5.34 -11.60 10.77
CA GLN A 83 4.13 -11.38 9.97
C GLN A 83 3.00 -10.69 10.74
N ASN A 84 2.82 -11.02 12.01
CA ASN A 84 1.76 -10.40 12.81
C ASN A 84 2.06 -8.94 13.18
N GLU A 85 3.23 -8.41 12.77
CA GLU A 85 3.61 -7.02 13.02
C GLU A 85 3.89 -6.26 11.73
N TRP A 86 3.59 -6.85 10.57
CA TRP A 86 3.88 -6.23 9.29
C TRP A 86 3.17 -4.90 9.07
N ILE A 87 1.93 -4.78 9.50
CA ILE A 87 1.05 -3.70 9.04
C ILE A 87 0.90 -2.62 10.10
N GLU A 88 1.19 -1.38 9.68
CA GLU A 88 0.90 -0.19 10.48
C GLU A 88 -0.18 0.58 9.74
N PHE A 89 -1.27 0.90 10.42
CA PHE A 89 -2.37 1.68 9.86
C PHE A 89 -2.08 3.16 10.11
N ASP A 90 -1.40 3.80 9.19
CA ASP A 90 -1.02 5.21 9.34
C ASP A 90 -0.91 5.89 7.98
N SER A 91 -1.92 6.64 7.60
CA SER A 91 -1.91 7.40 6.36
C SER A 91 -2.90 8.54 6.39
N MET A 92 -2.51 9.67 5.83
CA MET A 92 -3.39 10.81 5.69
C MET A 92 -4.62 10.51 4.83
N ILE A 93 -4.50 9.59 3.85
CA ILE A 93 -5.64 9.27 2.99
C ILE A 93 -6.75 8.56 3.75
N ASN A 94 -6.45 8.03 4.94
CA ASN A 94 -7.45 7.33 5.75
C ASN A 94 -8.39 8.30 6.47
N ILE A 95 -8.02 9.58 6.57
CA ILE A 95 -8.86 10.55 7.26
C ILE A 95 -10.05 10.90 6.38
N ARG A 96 -11.18 10.28 6.66
CA ARG A 96 -12.43 10.44 5.90
C ARG A 96 -13.61 10.48 6.84
N PRO A 97 -13.88 11.65 7.44
CA PRO A 97 -14.98 11.79 8.41
C PRO A 97 -16.33 11.38 7.83
N SER A 98 -16.55 11.60 6.53
CA SER A 98 -17.79 11.20 5.87
C SER A 98 -18.02 9.70 5.85
N GLN A 99 -16.95 8.91 6.03
CA GLN A 99 -17.03 7.45 6.15
C GLN A 99 -16.90 7.01 7.61
N GLY A 100 -16.88 7.95 8.56
CA GLY A 100 -16.73 7.61 9.97
C GLY A 100 -15.31 7.34 10.41
N ASN A 101 -14.32 7.56 9.55
CA ASN A 101 -12.91 7.33 9.90
C ASN A 101 -12.22 8.68 10.10
N ARG A 102 -11.94 9.02 11.36
CA ARG A 102 -11.42 10.35 11.69
C ARG A 102 -9.94 10.38 12.01
N SER A 103 -9.32 9.21 12.15
CA SER A 103 -7.90 9.10 12.46
C SER A 103 -7.09 8.80 11.20
N ARG A 104 -5.77 8.82 11.33
CA ARG A 104 -4.87 8.35 10.28
C ARG A 104 -4.82 6.82 10.21
N GLY A 105 -5.38 6.16 11.22
CA GLY A 105 -5.50 4.71 11.23
C GLY A 105 -6.75 4.24 10.52
N VAL A 106 -7.12 3.01 10.79
CA VAL A 106 -8.37 2.42 10.31
C VAL A 106 -9.17 2.04 11.53
N ASP A 107 -10.26 2.77 11.77
CA ASP A 107 -11.00 2.66 13.04
C ASP A 107 -11.90 1.45 13.11
N ASP A 108 -12.39 0.97 11.97
CA ASP A 108 -13.30 -0.17 11.91
C ASP A 108 -12.52 -1.49 11.92
N PRO A 109 -12.72 -2.33 12.96
CA PRO A 109 -12.00 -3.60 13.01
C PRO A 109 -12.35 -4.56 11.86
N VAL A 110 -13.53 -4.44 11.27
CA VAL A 110 -13.91 -5.27 10.12
C VAL A 110 -13.05 -4.90 8.92
N ILE A 111 -12.80 -3.61 8.72
CA ILE A 111 -11.95 -3.16 7.63
C ILE A 111 -10.50 -3.56 7.88
N ARG A 112 -10.01 -3.44 9.13
CA ARG A 112 -8.66 -3.90 9.45
C ARG A 112 -8.47 -5.38 9.12
N GLU A 113 -9.48 -6.19 9.46
CA GLU A 113 -9.43 -7.62 9.18
C GLU A 113 -9.37 -7.88 7.67
N ALA A 114 -10.15 -7.13 6.89
CA ALA A 114 -10.14 -7.26 5.44
C ALA A 114 -8.76 -6.89 4.87
N ILE A 115 -8.12 -5.85 5.42
CA ILE A 115 -6.78 -5.44 5.00
C ILE A 115 -5.76 -6.55 5.30
N PHE A 116 -5.80 -7.12 6.51
CA PHE A 116 -4.92 -8.23 6.86
C PHE A 116 -5.08 -9.38 5.88
N ARG A 117 -6.32 -9.70 5.54
CA ARG A 117 -6.60 -10.81 4.62
C ARG A 117 -6.01 -10.57 3.23
N VAL A 118 -6.19 -9.37 2.69
CA VAL A 118 -5.66 -9.03 1.37
C VAL A 118 -4.12 -9.12 1.37
N VAL A 119 -3.49 -8.51 2.37
CA VAL A 119 -2.03 -8.51 2.46
C VAL A 119 -1.50 -9.93 2.61
N ASP A 120 -2.11 -10.73 3.48
CA ASP A 120 -1.65 -12.11 3.70
C ASP A 120 -1.81 -12.97 2.45
N GLU A 121 -2.86 -12.75 1.66
CA GLU A 121 -3.07 -13.50 0.43
C GLU A 121 -2.11 -13.08 -0.68
N LEU A 122 -1.76 -11.80 -0.72
CA LEU A 122 -0.92 -11.29 -1.80
C LEU A 122 0.58 -11.43 -1.53
N ILE A 123 0.99 -11.49 -0.27
CA ILE A 123 2.41 -11.63 0.04
C ILE A 123 2.73 -13.09 0.31
N GLY A 124 3.41 -13.71 -0.65
CA GLY A 124 3.80 -15.10 -0.56
C GLY A 124 5.22 -15.29 -0.09
N PRO A 125 5.58 -16.52 0.23
CA PRO A 125 6.93 -16.86 0.62
C PRO A 125 7.97 -16.67 -0.49
#